data_183f0f6d9553b1bfcdcbf79eb2848693
#
_entry.id   183f0f6d9553b1bfcdcbf79eb2848693
#
_cell.length_a   1.000
_cell.length_b   1.000
_cell.length_c   1.000
_cell.angle_alpha   90.00
_cell.angle_beta   90.00
_cell.angle_gamma   90.00
#
_symmetry.space_group_name_H-M   'P 1'
#
loop_
_entity.id
_entity.type
_entity.pdbx_description
1 polymer ?
#
loop_
_entity_poly.entity_id
_entity_poly.type
_entity_poly.pdbx_seq_one_letter_code
_entity_poly.pdbx_strand_id
1 'polypeptide(L)'
;MRFFKNKKKLLGIIVLCVMGCVAITPTPEDTTSEPKTVEVKKIEPVNGKYSGKVETLKKEVHSGKFIFDTGDCYEGKWSKKIIQGKGKYTYKDLGTYEGNFKKGQRSGLGTFTWNDNSQYVGQWKKDKINGKGIYTYSDSGKLEGEFKDNQFYNGKYTITINDTTYKYKISDSTLSPSIEITYKDHGNYKGSYEGNKLTGSGTFTYANTDEYYGGVLEGKKQGSGTYTWASGAKYVGQWDQDMMSGQGTYYYKNNEGSTLEGTFSNNAPQGECIYKKSSTEKYKTYWENGNCVKVEGYKDE
;
A
#
# COMPACT_ATOMS: atom_id res chain seq x y z
N MET A 1 15.34 11.99 6.39
CA MET A 1 16.52 11.33 5.81
C MET A 1 16.55 9.80 6.01
N ARG A 2 16.31 9.24 7.21
CA ARG A 2 16.32 7.76 7.40
C ARG A 2 15.25 7.01 6.60
N PHE A 3 14.07 7.59 6.36
CA PHE A 3 12.99 6.93 5.63
C PHE A 3 13.33 6.75 4.14
N PHE A 4 13.98 7.72 3.53
CA PHE A 4 14.42 7.62 2.13
C PHE A 4 15.64 6.70 1.94
N LYS A 5 16.50 6.54 2.96
CA LYS A 5 17.55 5.50 2.95
C LYS A 5 16.97 4.08 2.97
N ASN A 6 15.76 3.90 3.51
CA ASN A 6 15.08 2.60 3.55
C ASN A 6 14.25 2.30 2.29
N LYS A 7 14.16 3.21 1.28
CA LYS A 7 13.49 2.91 0.00
C LYS A 7 14.10 1.64 -0.64
N LYS A 8 15.43 1.47 -0.62
CA LYS A 8 16.09 0.24 -1.12
C LYS A 8 15.65 -1.00 -0.32
N LYS A 9 15.43 -0.89 0.99
CA LYS A 9 14.87 -1.99 1.80
C LYS A 9 13.39 -2.18 1.52
N LEU A 10 12.60 -1.12 1.40
CA LEU A 10 11.18 -1.17 1.08
C LEU A 10 10.98 -1.68 -0.36
N LEU A 11 11.75 -1.16 -1.34
CA LEU A 11 11.71 -1.63 -2.73
C LEU A 11 12.27 -3.05 -2.88
N GLY A 12 13.33 -3.40 -2.15
CA GLY A 12 13.86 -4.76 -2.08
C GLY A 12 12.84 -5.75 -1.53
N ILE A 13 12.06 -5.34 -0.52
CA ILE A 13 10.96 -6.11 0.05
C ILE A 13 9.82 -6.27 -0.97
N ILE A 14 9.49 -5.21 -1.72
CA ILE A 14 8.39 -5.20 -2.70
C ILE A 14 8.75 -6.01 -3.94
N VAL A 15 9.97 -5.90 -4.45
CA VAL A 15 10.42 -6.62 -5.67
C VAL A 15 10.53 -8.13 -5.44
N LEU A 16 10.89 -8.56 -4.23
CA LEU A 16 10.97 -9.99 -3.89
C LEU A 16 9.60 -10.65 -3.67
N CYS A 17 8.55 -9.90 -3.26
CA CYS A 17 7.19 -10.44 -3.16
C CYS A 17 6.55 -10.83 -4.51
N VAL A 18 7.05 -10.29 -5.63
CA VAL A 18 6.50 -10.53 -6.98
C VAL A 18 7.14 -11.73 -7.67
N MET A 19 8.29 -12.24 -7.18
CA MET A 19 9.07 -13.28 -7.87
C MET A 19 8.77 -14.71 -7.43
N GLY A 20 7.54 -15.01 -7.00
CA GLY A 20 7.07 -16.41 -6.92
C GLY A 20 6.71 -17.04 -8.27
N CYS A 21 6.70 -16.28 -9.37
CA CYS A 21 6.52 -16.80 -10.74
C CYS A 21 7.41 -16.04 -11.71
N VAL A 22 8.42 -16.77 -12.24
CA VAL A 22 9.29 -16.43 -13.37
C VAL A 22 10.32 -15.33 -13.13
N ALA A 23 11.58 -15.77 -13.01
CA ALA A 23 12.76 -14.93 -13.00
C ALA A 23 12.96 -14.21 -14.34
N ILE A 24 12.77 -12.90 -14.35
CA ILE A 24 13.47 -12.00 -15.28
C ILE A 24 13.98 -10.84 -14.42
N THR A 25 15.26 -10.84 -14.17
CA THR A 25 15.97 -9.74 -13.52
C THR A 25 16.22 -8.62 -14.52
N PRO A 26 15.69 -7.43 -14.36
CA PRO A 26 16.40 -6.26 -14.83
C PRO A 26 17.34 -5.83 -13.71
N THR A 27 18.64 -5.85 -13.97
CA THR A 27 19.62 -5.14 -13.16
C THR A 27 19.22 -3.66 -13.11
N PRO A 28 19.00 -3.07 -11.94
CA PRO A 28 18.80 -1.64 -11.87
C PRO A 28 20.17 -0.98 -12.05
N GLU A 29 20.36 -0.30 -13.17
CA GLU A 29 21.38 0.72 -13.25
C GLU A 29 21.14 1.75 -12.13
N ASP A 30 22.22 2.10 -11.48
CA ASP A 30 22.34 2.90 -10.28
C ASP A 30 21.90 4.36 -10.53
N THR A 31 20.58 4.62 -10.42
CA THR A 31 20.05 6.00 -10.35
C THR A 31 19.63 6.30 -8.92
N THR A 32 20.59 6.39 -8.03
CA THR A 32 20.40 6.88 -6.66
C THR A 32 20.35 8.39 -6.66
N SER A 33 19.21 9.00 -6.97
CA SER A 33 18.94 10.36 -6.54
C SER A 33 18.25 10.33 -5.19
N GLU A 34 19.02 10.35 -4.10
CA GLU A 34 18.49 10.69 -2.79
C GLU A 34 17.84 12.09 -2.88
N PRO A 35 16.66 12.33 -2.27
CA PRO A 35 16.17 13.69 -2.15
C PRO A 35 17.17 14.49 -1.32
N LYS A 36 18.01 15.28 -1.99
CA LYS A 36 18.94 16.16 -1.33
C LYS A 36 18.14 17.15 -0.51
N THR A 37 18.40 17.20 0.78
CA THR A 37 17.92 18.26 1.67
C THR A 37 18.61 19.53 1.23
N VAL A 38 17.88 20.40 0.54
CA VAL A 38 18.36 21.72 0.22
C VAL A 38 18.14 22.57 1.45
N GLU A 39 19.19 22.91 2.17
CA GLU A 39 19.16 24.04 3.07
C GLU A 39 18.98 25.30 2.22
N VAL A 40 17.77 25.79 2.15
CA VAL A 40 17.51 27.08 1.53
C VAL A 40 18.00 28.14 2.49
N LYS A 41 19.20 28.66 2.26
CA LYS A 41 19.65 29.88 2.90
C LYS A 41 18.64 30.99 2.61
N LYS A 42 18.35 31.83 3.60
CA LYS A 42 17.49 33.00 3.51
C LYS A 42 17.74 33.72 2.18
N ILE A 43 16.79 33.68 1.26
CA ILE A 43 16.95 34.21 -0.07
C ILE A 43 16.78 35.73 0.05
N GLU A 44 17.87 36.45 0.17
CA GLU A 44 17.91 37.87 -0.05
C GLU A 44 18.24 38.08 -1.52
N PRO A 45 17.47 38.89 -2.26
CA PRO A 45 17.74 39.18 -3.66
C PRO A 45 18.90 40.17 -3.72
N VAL A 46 20.13 39.70 -3.52
CA VAL A 46 21.29 40.58 -3.44
C VAL A 46 22.03 40.69 -4.80
N ASN A 47 22.01 39.64 -5.64
CA ASN A 47 22.62 39.67 -6.96
C ASN A 47 21.77 38.88 -7.96
N GLY A 48 21.25 39.56 -8.99
CA GLY A 48 20.45 38.95 -10.05
C GLY A 48 19.70 39.96 -10.91
N LYS A 49 19.10 39.49 -12.00
CA LYS A 49 18.32 40.33 -12.93
C LYS A 49 16.83 40.21 -12.62
N TYR A 50 16.22 41.37 -12.38
CA TYR A 50 14.77 41.48 -12.18
C TYR A 50 14.07 41.82 -13.50
N SER A 51 12.95 41.13 -13.77
CA SER A 51 11.98 41.55 -14.78
C SER A 51 10.57 41.43 -14.23
N GLY A 52 9.80 42.52 -14.18
CA GLY A 52 8.43 42.54 -13.69
C GLY A 52 7.89 43.92 -13.39
N LYS A 53 6.57 43.99 -13.10
CA LYS A 53 5.92 45.24 -12.72
C LYS A 53 6.16 45.53 -11.24
N VAL A 54 6.78 46.66 -10.97
CA VAL A 54 6.85 47.23 -9.62
C VAL A 54 5.53 47.96 -9.37
N GLU A 55 4.66 47.40 -8.54
CA GLU A 55 3.48 48.11 -8.13
C GLU A 55 3.85 49.28 -7.22
N THR A 56 3.39 50.46 -7.63
CA THR A 56 3.75 51.78 -7.13
C THR A 56 3.66 51.93 -5.61
N LEU A 57 4.79 52.25 -5.04
CA LEU A 57 5.15 53.19 -3.92
C LEU A 57 4.30 53.31 -2.64
N LYS A 58 3.12 52.75 -2.49
CA LYS A 58 2.36 52.82 -1.25
C LYS A 58 2.19 51.49 -0.50
N LYS A 59 2.48 50.38 -1.13
CA LYS A 59 2.57 49.05 -0.49
C LYS A 59 3.86 48.40 -0.89
N GLU A 60 4.76 48.14 0.03
CA GLU A 60 6.08 47.50 -0.16
C GLU A 60 5.96 46.02 -0.66
N VAL A 61 5.01 45.74 -1.55
CA VAL A 61 4.77 44.41 -2.13
C VAL A 61 5.05 44.49 -3.62
N HIS A 62 6.04 43.75 -4.07
CA HIS A 62 6.42 43.65 -5.47
C HIS A 62 6.06 42.23 -5.99
N SER A 63 5.73 42.13 -7.26
CA SER A 63 5.57 40.86 -7.97
C SER A 63 6.34 40.88 -9.29
N GLY A 64 6.91 39.75 -9.67
CA GLY A 64 7.62 39.59 -10.93
C GLY A 64 8.57 38.40 -10.91
N LYS A 65 9.44 38.37 -11.93
CA LYS A 65 10.44 37.32 -12.11
C LYS A 65 11.82 37.83 -11.72
N PHE A 66 12.52 37.04 -10.93
CA PHE A 66 13.89 37.30 -10.51
C PHE A 66 14.79 36.12 -10.84
N ILE A 67 15.92 36.38 -11.49
CA ILE A 67 16.93 35.35 -11.82
C ILE A 67 18.15 35.65 -10.95
N PHE A 68 18.52 34.67 -10.11
CA PHE A 68 19.67 34.73 -9.22
C PHE A 68 20.97 34.45 -10.01
N ASP A 69 22.09 34.94 -9.55
CA ASP A 69 23.41 34.66 -10.17
C ASP A 69 23.78 33.14 -10.06
N THR A 70 23.15 32.39 -9.14
CA THR A 70 23.24 30.94 -9.06
C THR A 70 22.59 30.22 -10.25
N GLY A 71 21.76 30.91 -11.02
CA GLY A 71 20.93 30.37 -12.09
C GLY A 71 19.55 29.93 -11.62
N ASP A 72 19.23 30.07 -10.33
CA ASP A 72 17.88 29.87 -9.82
C ASP A 72 16.93 30.97 -10.32
N CYS A 73 15.64 30.69 -10.34
CA CYS A 73 14.63 31.66 -10.75
C CYS A 73 13.47 31.68 -9.78
N TYR A 74 13.01 32.85 -9.38
CA TYR A 74 11.79 33.04 -8.63
C TYR A 74 10.79 33.88 -9.39
N GLU A 75 9.54 33.49 -9.41
CA GLU A 75 8.43 34.24 -9.94
C GLU A 75 7.29 34.29 -8.91
N GLY A 76 6.93 35.49 -8.45
CA GLY A 76 5.94 35.61 -7.40
C GLY A 76 5.98 36.95 -6.66
N LYS A 77 5.47 36.94 -5.43
CA LYS A 77 5.38 38.10 -4.57
C LYS A 77 6.53 38.15 -3.57
N TRP A 78 7.00 39.34 -3.28
CA TRP A 78 7.91 39.65 -2.17
C TRP A 78 7.53 40.95 -1.47
N SER A 79 7.91 41.06 -0.23
CA SER A 79 7.78 42.25 0.60
C SER A 79 9.09 42.50 1.33
N LYS A 80 9.56 43.76 1.33
CA LYS A 80 10.82 44.12 2.01
C LYS A 80 12.01 43.25 1.56
N LYS A 81 12.16 42.99 0.26
CA LYS A 81 13.19 42.13 -0.33
C LYS A 81 13.15 40.66 0.11
N ILE A 82 12.03 40.19 0.69
CA ILE A 82 11.87 38.80 1.15
C ILE A 82 10.71 38.18 0.36
N ILE A 83 10.91 36.97 -0.16
CA ILE A 83 9.87 36.17 -0.82
C ILE A 83 8.73 35.92 0.16
N GLN A 84 7.50 36.25 -0.27
CA GLN A 84 6.31 36.19 0.56
C GLN A 84 5.06 35.91 -0.28
N GLY A 85 4.12 35.12 0.27
CA GLY A 85 2.87 34.77 -0.42
C GLY A 85 3.07 33.68 -1.48
N LYS A 86 2.20 33.63 -2.48
CA LYS A 86 2.29 32.62 -3.56
C LYS A 86 3.40 32.95 -4.55
N GLY A 87 4.15 31.91 -4.96
CA GLY A 87 5.19 32.04 -5.97
C GLY A 87 5.71 30.71 -6.46
N LYS A 88 6.49 30.79 -7.53
CA LYS A 88 7.18 29.65 -8.14
C LYS A 88 8.69 29.87 -8.04
N TYR A 89 9.40 28.91 -7.46
CA TYR A 89 10.84 28.91 -7.35
C TYR A 89 11.40 27.72 -8.14
N THR A 90 12.22 28.02 -9.13
CA THR A 90 12.90 27.01 -9.94
C THR A 90 14.36 26.98 -9.51
N TYR A 91 14.77 25.88 -8.93
CA TYR A 91 16.16 25.56 -8.60
C TYR A 91 16.84 25.02 -9.84
N LYS A 92 18.02 25.54 -10.19
CA LYS A 92 18.76 25.19 -11.41
C LYS A 92 18.95 23.66 -11.53
N ASP A 93 19.36 23.00 -10.44
CA ASP A 93 19.82 21.61 -10.47
C ASP A 93 18.95 20.66 -9.63
N LEU A 94 17.80 21.12 -9.09
CA LEU A 94 17.01 20.32 -8.18
C LEU A 94 15.57 20.07 -8.63
N GLY A 95 14.92 21.10 -9.16
CA GLY A 95 13.50 21.04 -9.49
C GLY A 95 12.76 22.35 -9.24
N THR A 96 11.46 22.29 -9.12
CA THR A 96 10.60 23.46 -9.01
C THR A 96 9.65 23.35 -7.83
N TYR A 97 9.57 24.41 -7.03
CA TYR A 97 8.55 24.59 -6.01
C TYR A 97 7.52 25.60 -6.48
N GLU A 98 6.24 25.27 -6.34
CA GLU A 98 5.13 26.19 -6.55
C GLU A 98 4.21 26.15 -5.34
N GLY A 99 4.05 27.29 -4.65
CA GLY A 99 3.29 27.32 -3.40
C GLY A 99 3.45 28.60 -2.61
N ASN A 100 3.17 28.49 -1.31
CA ASN A 100 3.24 29.62 -0.41
C ASN A 100 4.61 29.77 0.24
N PHE A 101 5.03 31.02 0.38
CA PHE A 101 6.23 31.43 1.10
C PHE A 101 5.88 32.34 2.27
N LYS A 102 6.60 32.20 3.36
CA LYS A 102 6.53 33.06 4.53
C LYS A 102 7.95 33.36 5.03
N LYS A 103 8.31 34.65 5.06
CA LYS A 103 9.63 35.11 5.48
C LYS A 103 10.77 34.43 4.68
N GLY A 104 10.62 34.28 3.38
CA GLY A 104 11.61 33.64 2.50
C GLY A 104 11.60 32.11 2.50
N GLN A 105 10.77 31.47 3.30
CA GLN A 105 10.73 30.01 3.46
C GLN A 105 9.43 29.43 2.88
N ARG A 106 9.48 28.23 2.30
CA ARG A 106 8.30 27.47 1.89
C ARG A 106 7.43 27.18 3.12
N SER A 107 6.13 27.52 3.02
CA SER A 107 5.22 27.42 4.15
C SER A 107 3.77 27.30 3.66
N GLY A 108 2.91 26.54 4.36
CA GLY A 108 1.55 26.29 3.93
C GLY A 108 1.47 25.25 2.81
N LEU A 109 0.50 25.35 1.92
CA LEU A 109 0.34 24.43 0.81
C LEU A 109 1.31 24.75 -0.33
N GLY A 110 1.91 23.71 -0.91
CA GLY A 110 2.78 23.82 -2.06
C GLY A 110 3.13 22.49 -2.70
N THR A 111 3.56 22.58 -3.95
CA THR A 111 4.01 21.45 -4.76
C THR A 111 5.50 21.60 -5.03
N PHE A 112 6.27 20.55 -4.80
CA PHE A 112 7.65 20.45 -5.27
C PHE A 112 7.73 19.33 -6.30
N THR A 113 8.26 19.64 -7.47
CA THR A 113 8.56 18.66 -8.53
C THR A 113 10.08 18.62 -8.70
N TRP A 114 10.68 17.47 -8.46
CA TRP A 114 12.11 17.22 -8.63
C TRP A 114 12.46 16.96 -10.10
N ASN A 115 13.72 17.08 -10.45
CA ASN A 115 14.21 16.86 -11.83
C ASN A 115 14.03 15.38 -12.30
N ASP A 116 13.88 14.43 -11.35
CA ASP A 116 13.56 13.03 -11.63
C ASP A 116 12.05 12.77 -11.83
N ASN A 117 11.25 13.85 -11.93
CA ASN A 117 9.77 13.82 -11.99
C ASN A 117 9.07 13.30 -10.73
N SER A 118 9.78 13.00 -9.66
CA SER A 118 9.10 12.78 -8.37
C SER A 118 8.46 14.09 -7.90
N GLN A 119 7.39 13.98 -7.11
CA GLN A 119 6.61 15.15 -6.71
C GLN A 119 6.12 15.03 -5.27
N TYR A 120 6.12 16.15 -4.56
CA TYR A 120 5.40 16.30 -3.30
C TYR A 120 4.34 17.37 -3.43
N VAL A 121 3.12 17.05 -3.04
CA VAL A 121 1.98 17.97 -2.94
C VAL A 121 1.48 17.93 -1.51
N GLY A 122 1.58 19.04 -0.79
CA GLY A 122 1.13 19.04 0.61
C GLY A 122 1.61 20.24 1.42
N GLN A 123 1.67 20.03 2.71
CA GLN A 123 1.98 21.07 3.69
C GLN A 123 3.49 21.24 3.91
N TRP A 124 3.89 22.49 4.02
CA TRP A 124 5.26 22.92 4.24
C TRP A 124 5.35 23.81 5.49
N LYS A 125 6.42 23.67 6.23
CA LYS A 125 6.72 24.52 7.40
C LYS A 125 8.23 24.76 7.48
N LYS A 126 8.64 26.02 7.37
CA LYS A 126 10.06 26.42 7.45
C LYS A 126 10.96 25.59 6.51
N ASP A 127 10.62 25.55 5.22
CA ASP A 127 11.29 24.80 4.14
C ASP A 127 11.26 23.27 4.25
N LYS A 128 10.59 22.73 5.25
CA LYS A 128 10.44 21.29 5.42
C LYS A 128 9.04 20.83 5.02
N ILE A 129 8.94 19.64 4.46
CA ILE A 129 7.70 18.91 4.33
C ILE A 129 7.20 18.59 5.75
N ASN A 130 6.00 19.06 6.10
CA ASN A 130 5.49 18.92 7.46
C ASN A 130 3.96 19.05 7.46
N GLY A 131 3.26 18.00 7.91
CA GLY A 131 1.80 17.88 7.88
C GLY A 131 1.32 16.94 6.78
N LYS A 132 0.06 17.06 6.37
CA LYS A 132 -0.55 16.17 5.38
C LYS A 132 -0.04 16.45 3.97
N GLY A 133 0.19 15.38 3.21
CA GLY A 133 0.61 15.47 1.82
C GLY A 133 0.71 14.13 1.11
N ILE A 134 1.02 14.22 -0.18
CA ILE A 134 1.27 13.09 -1.07
C ILE A 134 2.66 13.27 -1.69
N TYR A 135 3.50 12.26 -1.51
CA TYR A 135 4.75 12.15 -2.24
C TYR A 135 4.60 11.06 -3.31
N THR A 136 4.81 11.43 -4.56
CA THR A 136 4.79 10.50 -5.69
C THR A 136 6.23 10.31 -6.16
N TYR A 137 6.70 9.07 -6.20
CA TYR A 137 8.01 8.70 -6.73
C TYR A 137 8.00 8.68 -8.26
N SER A 138 9.16 8.76 -8.89
CA SER A 138 9.31 8.65 -10.35
C SER A 138 8.78 7.31 -10.91
N ASP A 139 8.79 6.24 -10.12
CA ASP A 139 8.23 4.93 -10.44
C ASP A 139 6.71 4.82 -10.15
N SER A 140 6.04 5.95 -9.92
CA SER A 140 4.60 6.04 -9.61
C SER A 140 4.18 5.51 -8.24
N GLY A 141 5.09 5.02 -7.40
CA GLY A 141 4.82 4.72 -6.00
C GLY A 141 4.41 5.98 -5.23
N LYS A 142 3.46 5.86 -4.31
CA LYS A 142 2.89 7.01 -3.57
C LYS A 142 2.94 6.80 -2.08
N LEU A 143 3.42 7.81 -1.35
CA LEU A 143 3.20 7.95 0.10
C LEU A 143 2.09 8.98 0.31
N GLU A 144 1.00 8.60 0.94
CA GLU A 144 -0.12 9.48 1.27
C GLU A 144 -0.36 9.46 2.76
N GLY A 145 -0.24 10.62 3.40
CA GLY A 145 -0.41 10.71 4.84
C GLY A 145 0.28 11.90 5.47
N GLU A 146 0.83 11.70 6.65
CA GLU A 146 1.47 12.73 7.46
C GLU A 146 2.99 12.67 7.37
N PHE A 147 3.59 13.84 7.22
CA PHE A 147 5.03 14.05 7.20
C PHE A 147 5.44 14.92 8.40
N LYS A 148 6.62 14.64 8.93
CA LYS A 148 7.23 15.40 10.02
C LYS A 148 8.70 15.63 9.69
N ASP A 149 9.08 16.89 9.56
CA ASP A 149 10.46 17.31 9.29
C ASP A 149 11.11 16.56 8.11
N ASN A 150 10.44 16.50 6.95
CA ASN A 150 10.82 15.78 5.73
C ASN A 150 10.81 14.24 5.85
N GLN A 151 10.26 13.67 6.90
CA GLN A 151 10.10 12.23 7.06
C GLN A 151 8.63 11.84 6.97
N PHE A 152 8.31 10.72 6.31
CA PHE A 152 6.97 10.16 6.33
C PHE A 152 6.72 9.52 7.69
N TYR A 153 5.62 9.90 8.33
CA TYR A 153 5.31 9.50 9.70
C TYR A 153 4.16 8.49 9.76
N ASN A 154 2.99 8.87 9.26
CA ASN A 154 1.80 8.03 9.27
C ASN A 154 1.08 8.06 7.93
N GLY A 155 0.54 6.93 7.51
CA GLY A 155 -0.27 6.84 6.30
C GLY A 155 -0.09 5.53 5.55
N LYS A 156 -0.14 5.61 4.22
CA LYS A 156 -0.02 4.45 3.35
C LYS A 156 1.02 4.68 2.26
N TYR A 157 1.72 3.60 1.90
CA TYR A 157 2.48 3.50 0.67
C TYR A 157 1.73 2.63 -0.32
N THR A 158 1.56 3.11 -1.53
CA THR A 158 0.88 2.39 -2.61
C THR A 158 1.80 2.35 -3.82
N ILE A 159 1.92 1.18 -4.44
CA ILE A 159 2.63 0.99 -5.70
C ILE A 159 1.90 -0.04 -6.55
N THR A 160 1.90 0.17 -7.87
CA THR A 160 1.36 -0.79 -8.85
C THR A 160 2.51 -1.32 -9.70
N ILE A 161 2.63 -2.64 -9.75
CA ILE A 161 3.67 -3.34 -10.52
C ILE A 161 2.95 -4.45 -11.30
N ASN A 162 3.10 -4.46 -12.62
CA ASN A 162 2.48 -5.47 -13.49
C ASN A 162 0.99 -5.69 -13.18
N ASP A 163 0.22 -4.59 -13.16
CA ASP A 163 -1.23 -4.56 -12.88
C ASP A 163 -1.64 -5.06 -11.47
N THR A 164 -0.68 -5.29 -10.58
CA THR A 164 -0.92 -5.63 -9.18
C THR A 164 -0.62 -4.43 -8.30
N THR A 165 -1.60 -4.02 -7.50
CA THR A 165 -1.47 -2.89 -6.57
C THR A 165 -1.19 -3.40 -5.15
N TYR A 166 -0.09 -2.92 -4.58
CA TYR A 166 0.34 -3.20 -3.21
C TYR A 166 0.11 -1.97 -2.35
N LYS A 167 -0.54 -2.13 -1.20
CA LYS A 167 -0.77 -1.07 -0.21
C LYS A 167 -0.21 -1.49 1.14
N TYR A 168 0.69 -0.68 1.66
CA TYR A 168 1.32 -0.85 2.96
C TYR A 168 0.86 0.26 3.90
N LYS A 169 0.49 -0.10 5.11
CA LYS A 169 0.24 0.86 6.18
C LYS A 169 1.56 1.19 6.88
N ILE A 170 1.75 2.47 7.18
CA ILE A 170 2.90 2.98 7.91
C ILE A 170 2.39 3.74 9.12
N SER A 171 2.93 3.43 10.29
CA SER A 171 2.61 4.09 11.56
C SER A 171 3.92 4.36 12.30
N ASP A 172 4.08 5.59 12.81
CA ASP A 172 5.30 6.03 13.52
C ASP A 172 6.59 5.74 12.72
N SER A 173 6.53 6.00 11.39
CA SER A 173 7.61 5.70 10.43
C SER A 173 7.98 4.20 10.33
N THR A 174 7.14 3.32 10.84
CA THR A 174 7.33 1.87 10.82
C THR A 174 6.30 1.21 9.91
N LEU A 175 6.76 0.24 9.11
CA LEU A 175 5.91 -0.54 8.23
C LEU A 175 5.06 -1.52 9.06
N SER A 176 3.75 -1.53 8.85
CA SER A 176 2.86 -2.53 9.44
C SER A 176 3.20 -3.93 8.93
N PRO A 177 3.07 -4.98 9.73
CA PRO A 177 3.19 -6.37 9.27
C PRO A 177 2.01 -6.84 8.40
N SER A 178 1.09 -5.96 8.07
CA SER A 178 -0.10 -6.24 7.25
C SER A 178 -0.03 -5.51 5.91
N ILE A 179 -0.47 -6.18 4.85
CA ILE A 179 -0.50 -5.68 3.49
C ILE A 179 -1.90 -5.87 2.88
N GLU A 180 -2.28 -4.97 1.98
CA GLU A 180 -3.40 -5.17 1.05
C GLU A 180 -2.85 -5.27 -0.38
N ILE A 181 -3.24 -6.32 -1.09
CA ILE A 181 -2.86 -6.55 -2.48
C ILE A 181 -4.13 -6.66 -3.32
N THR A 182 -4.17 -5.91 -4.41
CA THR A 182 -5.25 -6.00 -5.41
C THR A 182 -4.63 -6.52 -6.71
N TYR A 183 -5.06 -7.70 -7.13
CA TYR A 183 -4.73 -8.29 -8.42
C TYR A 183 -5.79 -7.88 -9.44
N LYS A 184 -5.40 -7.47 -10.62
CA LYS A 184 -6.30 -6.91 -11.64
C LYS A 184 -7.54 -7.79 -11.91
N ASP A 185 -7.35 -9.08 -12.11
CA ASP A 185 -8.41 -9.99 -12.55
C ASP A 185 -8.62 -11.20 -11.61
N HIS A 186 -7.95 -11.21 -10.44
CA HIS A 186 -7.92 -12.39 -9.57
C HIS A 186 -8.48 -12.13 -8.16
N GLY A 187 -8.81 -10.87 -7.85
CA GLY A 187 -9.34 -10.48 -6.54
C GLY A 187 -8.32 -9.78 -5.65
N ASN A 188 -8.45 -9.95 -4.33
CA ASN A 188 -7.68 -9.21 -3.35
C ASN A 188 -7.12 -10.11 -2.26
N TYR A 189 -6.01 -9.71 -1.68
CA TYR A 189 -5.51 -10.24 -0.41
C TYR A 189 -5.39 -9.12 0.62
N LYS A 190 -5.79 -9.41 1.86
CA LYS A 190 -5.56 -8.54 3.01
C LYS A 190 -5.14 -9.37 4.19
N GLY A 191 -3.92 -9.18 4.67
CA GLY A 191 -3.41 -10.00 5.76
C GLY A 191 -1.95 -9.76 6.09
N SER A 192 -1.42 -10.67 6.87
CA SER A 192 -0.03 -10.61 7.33
C SER A 192 0.96 -11.00 6.22
N TYR A 193 2.16 -10.44 6.31
CA TYR A 193 3.29 -10.83 5.49
C TYR A 193 4.59 -10.74 6.31
N GLU A 194 5.52 -11.61 6.01
CA GLU A 194 6.84 -11.65 6.63
C GLU A 194 7.88 -12.09 5.59
N GLY A 195 9.04 -11.43 5.58
CA GLY A 195 10.15 -11.80 4.69
C GLY A 195 9.76 -11.91 3.22
N ASN A 196 8.86 -11.04 2.72
CA ASN A 196 8.32 -11.01 1.36
C ASN A 196 7.35 -12.14 0.98
N LYS A 197 6.86 -12.89 1.96
CA LYS A 197 5.87 -13.94 1.76
C LYS A 197 4.59 -13.59 2.49
N LEU A 198 3.45 -13.93 1.90
CA LEU A 198 2.17 -13.85 2.57
C LEU A 198 2.12 -15.00 3.57
N THR A 199 2.16 -14.68 4.86
CA THR A 199 2.22 -15.69 5.92
C THR A 199 1.56 -15.16 7.20
N GLY A 200 1.02 -16.06 8.02
CA GLY A 200 0.25 -15.71 9.20
C GLY A 200 -1.25 -15.81 8.96
N SER A 201 -2.02 -14.74 9.18
CA SER A 201 -3.47 -14.73 8.96
C SER A 201 -3.85 -13.76 7.84
N GLY A 202 -4.83 -14.15 7.02
CA GLY A 202 -5.27 -13.30 5.93
C GLY A 202 -6.64 -13.63 5.37
N THR A 203 -7.16 -12.69 4.59
CA THR A 203 -8.39 -12.84 3.80
C THR A 203 -8.02 -12.78 2.33
N PHE A 204 -8.43 -13.78 1.56
CA PHE A 204 -8.47 -13.73 0.11
C PHE A 204 -9.93 -13.51 -0.32
N THR A 205 -10.15 -12.51 -1.17
CA THR A 205 -11.42 -12.32 -1.86
C THR A 205 -11.16 -12.55 -3.35
N TYR A 206 -11.76 -13.56 -3.92
CA TYR A 206 -11.54 -13.98 -5.30
C TYR A 206 -12.43 -13.20 -6.27
N ALA A 207 -12.07 -13.16 -7.55
CA ALA A 207 -12.84 -12.44 -8.57
C ALA A 207 -14.26 -12.98 -8.74
N ASN A 208 -14.49 -14.26 -8.47
CA ASN A 208 -15.82 -14.89 -8.47
C ASN A 208 -16.63 -14.64 -7.19
N THR A 209 -16.15 -13.75 -6.31
CA THR A 209 -16.71 -13.41 -4.98
C THR A 209 -16.61 -14.51 -3.91
N ASP A 210 -15.88 -15.59 -4.16
CA ASP A 210 -15.50 -16.51 -3.09
C ASP A 210 -14.61 -15.78 -2.08
N GLU A 211 -14.65 -16.20 -0.83
CA GLU A 211 -13.82 -15.64 0.23
C GLU A 211 -13.12 -16.75 1.03
N TYR A 212 -11.89 -16.52 1.39
CA TYR A 212 -11.17 -17.30 2.38
C TYR A 212 -10.71 -16.39 3.51
N TYR A 213 -10.89 -16.82 4.73
CA TYR A 213 -10.32 -16.22 5.92
C TYR A 213 -9.65 -17.29 6.78
N GLY A 214 -8.35 -17.14 7.07
CA GLY A 214 -7.65 -18.14 7.87
C GLY A 214 -6.14 -18.01 7.82
N GLY A 215 -5.48 -19.12 8.17
CA GLY A 215 -4.03 -19.24 8.11
C GLY A 215 -3.52 -19.24 6.67
N VAL A 216 -2.39 -18.57 6.47
CA VAL A 216 -1.69 -18.46 5.19
C VAL A 216 -0.22 -18.77 5.41
N LEU A 217 0.36 -19.59 4.56
CA LEU A 217 1.78 -19.89 4.52
C LEU A 217 2.28 -19.80 3.08
N GLU A 218 3.22 -18.89 2.84
CA GLU A 218 3.80 -18.65 1.51
C GLU A 218 2.76 -18.41 0.41
N GLY A 219 1.66 -17.72 0.76
CA GLY A 219 0.58 -17.37 -0.16
C GLY A 219 -0.48 -18.45 -0.35
N LYS A 220 -0.36 -19.60 0.32
CA LYS A 220 -1.31 -20.70 0.27
C LYS A 220 -2.14 -20.79 1.54
N LYS A 221 -3.37 -21.27 1.43
CA LYS A 221 -4.23 -21.60 2.58
C LYS A 221 -3.57 -22.69 3.40
N GLN A 222 -3.42 -22.46 4.72
CA GLN A 222 -2.74 -23.35 5.64
C GLN A 222 -3.34 -23.27 7.05
N GLY A 223 -3.39 -24.40 7.78
CA GLY A 223 -3.93 -24.43 9.14
C GLY A 223 -5.43 -24.20 9.18
N SER A 224 -5.94 -23.56 10.22
CA SER A 224 -7.39 -23.32 10.35
C SER A 224 -7.88 -22.20 9.47
N GLY A 225 -9.01 -22.40 8.79
CA GLY A 225 -9.61 -21.39 7.95
C GLY A 225 -11.05 -21.67 7.55
N THR A 226 -11.69 -20.62 7.07
CA THR A 226 -13.06 -20.64 6.53
C THR A 226 -13.00 -20.24 5.06
N TYR A 227 -13.58 -21.06 4.21
CA TYR A 227 -13.83 -20.73 2.80
C TYR A 227 -15.34 -20.61 2.58
N THR A 228 -15.76 -19.51 2.00
CA THR A 228 -17.16 -19.26 1.65
C THR A 228 -17.25 -19.12 0.13
N TRP A 229 -17.97 -19.99 -0.50
CA TRP A 229 -18.24 -19.93 -1.94
C TRP A 229 -19.27 -18.84 -2.25
N ALA A 230 -19.20 -18.27 -3.43
CA ALA A 230 -20.20 -17.33 -3.96
C ALA A 230 -21.61 -17.90 -3.93
N SER A 231 -21.73 -19.23 -4.02
CA SER A 231 -22.99 -19.95 -3.86
C SER A 231 -23.62 -19.78 -2.48
N GLY A 232 -22.84 -19.44 -1.46
CA GLY A 232 -23.22 -19.40 -0.04
C GLY A 232 -22.93 -20.69 0.73
N ALA A 233 -22.39 -21.73 0.08
CA ALA A 233 -21.81 -22.87 0.79
C ALA A 233 -20.56 -22.42 1.55
N LYS A 234 -20.17 -23.17 2.60
CA LYS A 234 -19.03 -22.80 3.43
C LYS A 234 -18.29 -24.04 3.94
N TYR A 235 -16.96 -23.95 4.01
CA TYR A 235 -16.13 -24.92 4.74
C TYR A 235 -15.42 -24.23 5.89
N VAL A 236 -15.43 -24.84 7.06
CA VAL A 236 -14.69 -24.39 8.24
C VAL A 236 -13.85 -25.58 8.72
N GLY A 237 -12.55 -25.48 8.67
CA GLY A 237 -11.70 -26.61 9.02
C GLY A 237 -10.22 -26.36 8.76
N GLN A 238 -9.48 -27.46 8.68
CA GLN A 238 -8.05 -27.47 8.43
C GLN A 238 -7.75 -27.39 6.93
N TRP A 239 -6.66 -26.72 6.60
CA TRP A 239 -6.14 -26.52 5.26
C TRP A 239 -4.67 -26.92 5.20
N ASP A 240 -4.28 -27.53 4.12
CA ASP A 240 -2.88 -27.82 3.80
C ASP A 240 -2.62 -27.54 2.32
N GLN A 241 -1.68 -26.62 2.02
CA GLN A 241 -1.29 -26.25 0.66
C GLN A 241 -2.47 -25.97 -0.28
N ASP A 242 -3.41 -25.13 0.14
CA ASP A 242 -4.66 -24.76 -0.54
C ASP A 242 -5.78 -25.83 -0.57
N MET A 243 -5.55 -26.99 0.00
CA MET A 243 -6.52 -28.07 0.04
C MET A 243 -7.19 -28.19 1.41
N MET A 244 -8.49 -28.51 1.44
CA MET A 244 -9.17 -28.94 2.64
C MET A 244 -8.51 -30.24 3.11
N SER A 245 -8.02 -30.28 4.36
CA SER A 245 -7.25 -31.37 4.93
C SER A 245 -7.46 -31.43 6.44
N GLY A 246 -7.56 -32.65 7.03
CA GLY A 246 -7.83 -32.80 8.45
C GLY A 246 -9.30 -32.57 8.82
N GLN A 247 -9.54 -32.20 10.06
CA GLN A 247 -10.92 -32.04 10.58
C GLN A 247 -11.58 -30.78 10.04
N GLY A 248 -12.85 -30.88 9.68
CA GLY A 248 -13.64 -29.76 9.20
C GLY A 248 -15.12 -30.03 9.08
N THR A 249 -15.87 -28.97 8.86
CA THR A 249 -17.30 -28.98 8.62
C THR A 249 -17.62 -28.24 7.32
N TYR A 250 -18.24 -28.94 6.40
CA TYR A 250 -18.81 -28.38 5.19
C TYR A 250 -20.28 -28.03 5.42
N TYR A 251 -20.67 -26.81 5.15
CA TYR A 251 -22.04 -26.29 5.24
C TYR A 251 -22.61 -26.19 3.84
N TYR A 252 -23.64 -26.95 3.55
CA TYR A 252 -24.30 -26.90 2.26
C TYR A 252 -25.21 -25.68 2.16
N LYS A 253 -25.27 -25.08 0.98
CA LYS A 253 -26.28 -24.07 0.69
C LYS A 253 -27.60 -24.79 0.34
N ASN A 254 -28.40 -25.06 1.33
CA ASN A 254 -29.77 -25.49 1.17
C ASN A 254 -30.65 -24.86 2.26
N ASN A 255 -31.96 -24.92 2.08
CA ASN A 255 -32.91 -24.33 3.01
C ASN A 255 -32.95 -25.04 4.38
N GLU A 256 -32.35 -26.23 4.48
CA GLU A 256 -32.36 -27.06 5.69
C GLU A 256 -31.11 -26.84 6.55
N GLY A 257 -30.08 -26.11 6.04
CA GLY A 257 -28.84 -25.83 6.77
C GLY A 257 -28.01 -27.08 7.04
N SER A 258 -27.97 -28.05 6.11
CA SER A 258 -27.28 -29.32 6.31
C SER A 258 -25.75 -29.13 6.34
N THR A 259 -25.09 -30.02 7.09
CA THR A 259 -23.64 -30.03 7.27
C THR A 259 -23.07 -31.43 7.11
N LEU A 260 -21.78 -31.47 6.70
CA LEU A 260 -20.97 -32.70 6.75
C LEU A 260 -19.74 -32.41 7.61
N GLU A 261 -19.62 -33.10 8.73
CA GLU A 261 -18.53 -32.95 9.70
C GLU A 261 -17.67 -34.22 9.71
N GLY A 262 -16.36 -34.06 9.58
CA GLY A 262 -15.43 -35.20 9.60
C GLY A 262 -14.05 -34.84 9.08
N THR A 263 -13.33 -35.87 8.65
CA THR A 263 -11.99 -35.73 8.09
C THR A 263 -12.06 -35.45 6.59
N PHE A 264 -11.24 -34.51 6.14
CA PHE A 264 -11.07 -34.18 4.73
C PHE A 264 -9.63 -34.49 4.30
N SER A 265 -9.47 -34.88 3.07
CA SER A 265 -8.16 -35.06 2.43
C SER A 265 -8.26 -34.67 0.95
N ASN A 266 -7.32 -33.85 0.48
CA ASN A 266 -7.28 -33.38 -0.92
C ASN A 266 -8.64 -32.82 -1.41
N ASN A 267 -9.25 -31.94 -0.62
CA ASN A 267 -10.55 -31.29 -0.86
C ASN A 267 -11.77 -32.21 -0.83
N ALA A 268 -11.64 -33.46 -0.40
CA ALA A 268 -12.72 -34.44 -0.35
C ALA A 268 -12.91 -35.01 1.06
N PRO A 269 -14.14 -35.34 1.48
CA PRO A 269 -14.38 -36.06 2.72
C PRO A 269 -13.77 -37.45 2.64
N GLN A 270 -13.29 -37.96 3.77
CA GLN A 270 -12.59 -39.24 3.88
C GLN A 270 -12.95 -39.95 5.20
N GLY A 271 -13.19 -41.27 5.12
CA GLY A 271 -13.53 -42.09 6.29
C GLY A 271 -14.90 -41.79 6.85
N GLU A 272 -15.04 -41.95 8.18
CA GLU A 272 -16.30 -41.69 8.86
C GLU A 272 -16.56 -40.19 9.00
N CYS A 273 -17.77 -39.75 8.57
CA CYS A 273 -18.26 -38.39 8.71
C CYS A 273 -19.68 -38.39 9.22
N ILE A 274 -20.10 -37.30 9.87
CA ILE A 274 -21.47 -37.11 10.33
C ILE A 274 -22.15 -36.11 9.38
N TYR A 275 -23.16 -36.61 8.68
CA TYR A 275 -24.04 -35.76 7.89
C TYR A 275 -25.28 -35.38 8.73
N LYS A 276 -25.40 -34.07 9.00
CA LYS A 276 -26.58 -33.48 9.64
C LYS A 276 -27.45 -32.89 8.53
N LYS A 277 -28.60 -33.53 8.27
CA LYS A 277 -29.56 -33.04 7.27
C LYS A 277 -30.38 -31.88 7.83
N SER A 278 -30.76 -31.96 9.10
CA SER A 278 -31.47 -30.91 9.84
C SER A 278 -31.05 -30.92 11.31
N SER A 279 -31.71 -30.13 12.15
CA SER A 279 -31.47 -30.15 13.61
C SER A 279 -31.81 -31.48 14.29
N THR A 280 -32.67 -32.29 13.69
CA THR A 280 -33.19 -33.56 14.26
C THR A 280 -32.78 -34.79 13.47
N GLU A 281 -32.25 -34.65 12.26
CA GLU A 281 -31.93 -35.76 11.37
C GLU A 281 -30.43 -35.81 11.08
N LYS A 282 -29.80 -36.90 11.56
CA LYS A 282 -28.35 -37.12 11.43
C LYS A 282 -28.08 -38.51 10.91
N TYR A 283 -27.00 -38.67 10.17
CA TYR A 283 -26.52 -39.92 9.61
C TYR A 283 -25.02 -40.07 9.81
N LYS A 284 -24.55 -41.28 10.05
CA LYS A 284 -23.15 -41.65 9.93
C LYS A 284 -22.89 -42.05 8.49
N THR A 285 -21.92 -41.45 7.85
CA THR A 285 -21.58 -41.64 6.44
C THR A 285 -20.12 -42.05 6.31
N TYR A 286 -19.81 -42.91 5.36
CA TYR A 286 -18.45 -43.38 5.11
C TYR A 286 -18.03 -42.98 3.70
N TRP A 287 -16.85 -42.41 3.59
CA TRP A 287 -16.37 -41.77 2.37
C TRP A 287 -15.04 -42.38 1.93
N GLU A 288 -14.94 -42.70 0.66
CA GLU A 288 -13.71 -43.13 -0.01
C GLU A 288 -13.50 -42.33 -1.28
N ASN A 289 -12.35 -41.64 -1.38
CA ASN A 289 -12.00 -40.77 -2.53
C ASN A 289 -13.13 -39.78 -2.91
N GLY A 290 -13.79 -39.20 -1.91
CA GLY A 290 -14.87 -38.23 -2.10
C GLY A 290 -16.23 -38.81 -2.48
N ASN A 291 -16.36 -40.13 -2.53
CA ASN A 291 -17.64 -40.82 -2.75
C ASN A 291 -18.20 -41.38 -1.45
N CYS A 292 -19.49 -41.16 -1.18
CA CYS A 292 -20.14 -41.76 -0.06
C CYS A 292 -20.45 -43.24 -0.39
N VAL A 293 -19.78 -44.15 0.31
CA VAL A 293 -19.88 -45.60 0.06
C VAL A 293 -20.86 -46.31 1.00
N LYS A 294 -21.20 -45.69 2.16
CA LYS A 294 -22.13 -46.25 3.13
C LYS A 294 -22.81 -45.13 3.92
N VAL A 295 -24.08 -45.37 4.26
CA VAL A 295 -24.90 -44.50 5.12
C VAL A 295 -25.57 -45.33 6.18
N GLU A 296 -25.49 -44.90 7.44
CA GLU A 296 -26.15 -45.54 8.60
C GLU A 296 -26.91 -44.48 9.39
N GLY A 297 -27.98 -44.91 10.05
CA GLY A 297 -28.71 -44.07 11.01
C GLY A 297 -27.79 -43.70 12.17
N TYR A 298 -27.74 -42.43 12.53
CA TYR A 298 -26.97 -41.93 13.69
C TYR A 298 -27.81 -42.23 14.96
N LYS A 299 -27.22 -42.93 15.90
CA LYS A 299 -27.80 -43.11 17.26
C LYS A 299 -26.93 -42.27 18.20
N ASP A 300 -27.58 -41.34 18.92
CA ASP A 300 -26.89 -40.66 20.03
C ASP A 300 -26.65 -41.71 21.12
N GLU A 301 -25.39 -41.95 21.53
CA GLU A 301 -25.04 -42.83 22.65
C GLU A 301 -25.33 -42.14 23.99
#